data_a028bbd5c916082eb632cb52ee51c5b6
#
_entry.id   a028bbd5c916082eb632cb52ee51c5b6
#
_cell.length_a   1.000
_cell.length_b   1.000
_cell.length_c   1.000
_cell.angle_alpha   90.00
_cell.angle_beta   90.00
_cell.angle_gamma   90.00
#
_symmetry.space_group_name_H-M   'P 1'
#
loop_
_entity.id
_entity.type
_entity.pdbx_description
1 polymer ?
#
loop_
_entity_poly.entity_id
_entity_poly.type
_entity_poly.pdbx_seq_one_letter_code
_entity_poly.pdbx_strand_id
1 'polypeptide(L)'
;MSVIEKNYDVVVVGGGLAGVCVALASARGGAVTALIQDRPVLGGNASSEVRMCICGADAHGTRPNARETGIVEEFLLKNRRCNVEQSFSISDTIFWEMTHFQENLDLYLNTRVTQVETEGDMITAVSAVQITNEKEYQINGKIFVDSTGDGFVGARAGAEYMKGREAKTEFNEPDAPDTHDDYVMGITLMFKSFNTGRPVKFEKPFWANTYTEEDLKHRGHCSGAHIWQSKYGIDSGYWWIELGGGELDVIEDTEEIRDELLKILYGVWDHLKNGGDHGAENYVLDWVQFLPAKRESRRITGDYVLNERDLLSSSKFQDAVAYGGWPMDMHAIRGMKNLESLPTDYIHVPDIFQIPYRCYYSKNIRNLMMAGRCISVSHMAHGSTRMMGTCGVGGQAVGTAAALAIRKQCLPKDIGNCIEELQQQLLRDDCYIPDVKNSDAEDKAPVCTNITATSWIEGKEPWHVVDGVHRSEKDNSHCWQSGRLGEGQSIILDFGKAVELSELILRFDTNLGKEISLFLFKAHLVDQIPGVPPELVKDFTVKFLLDHQVVRTIPVLENYMRMVKLPLGQQVCCDQIQVTVTDTYGADFGKIYEIRAY
;
A
#
# COMPACT_ATOMS: atom_id res chain seq x y z
N MET A 1 -4.56 38.51 -0.65
CA MET A 1 -4.61 37.87 0.70
C MET A 1 -3.18 37.73 1.20
N SER A 2 -2.97 37.75 2.52
CA SER A 2 -1.60 37.49 3.05
C SER A 2 -1.32 36.00 2.97
N VAL A 3 -0.13 35.63 2.50
CA VAL A 3 0.34 34.25 2.51
C VAL A 3 0.47 33.76 3.96
N ILE A 4 -0.04 32.56 4.22
CA ILE A 4 0.01 31.92 5.55
C ILE A 4 1.30 31.06 5.60
N GLU A 5 2.22 31.45 6.45
CA GLU A 5 3.45 30.71 6.66
C GLU A 5 3.24 29.58 7.69
N LYS A 6 3.78 28.38 7.38
CA LYS A 6 3.73 27.18 8.23
C LYS A 6 5.10 26.50 8.26
N ASN A 7 5.43 25.85 9.37
CA ASN A 7 6.73 25.19 9.56
C ASN A 7 6.51 23.76 10.05
N TYR A 8 7.19 22.80 9.41
CA TYR A 8 7.11 21.38 9.71
C TYR A 8 8.50 20.73 9.73
N ASP A 9 8.58 19.60 10.39
CA ASP A 9 9.77 18.74 10.28
C ASP A 9 9.75 17.99 8.93
N VAL A 10 8.58 17.45 8.56
CA VAL A 10 8.39 16.68 7.33
C VAL A 10 7.19 17.21 6.54
N VAL A 11 7.40 17.48 5.27
CA VAL A 11 6.36 17.94 4.33
C VAL A 11 6.13 16.86 3.28
N VAL A 12 4.96 16.23 3.30
CA VAL A 12 4.56 15.18 2.35
C VAL A 12 3.64 15.80 1.30
N VAL A 13 4.03 15.75 0.05
CA VAL A 13 3.23 16.25 -1.08
C VAL A 13 2.68 15.07 -1.87
N GLY A 14 1.34 14.98 -1.91
CA GLY A 14 0.59 13.89 -2.53
C GLY A 14 0.01 12.93 -1.50
N GLY A 15 -1.31 12.89 -1.40
CA GLY A 15 -2.09 12.07 -0.45
C GLY A 15 -2.60 10.75 -1.05
N GLY A 16 -1.88 10.16 -2.02
CA GLY A 16 -2.10 8.77 -2.42
C GLY A 16 -1.80 7.80 -1.27
N LEU A 17 -2.07 6.51 -1.43
CA LEU A 17 -1.84 5.51 -0.37
C LEU A 17 -0.41 5.60 0.21
N ALA A 18 0.60 5.73 -0.65
CA ALA A 18 1.99 5.87 -0.20
C ALA A 18 2.19 7.12 0.67
N GLY A 19 1.67 8.29 0.23
CA GLY A 19 1.79 9.54 0.97
C GLY A 19 1.04 9.52 2.31
N VAL A 20 -0.12 8.85 2.37
CA VAL A 20 -0.84 8.59 3.64
C VAL A 20 0.03 7.76 4.59
N CYS A 21 0.65 6.69 4.08
CA CYS A 21 1.55 5.85 4.89
C CYS A 21 2.80 6.63 5.36
N VAL A 22 3.39 7.47 4.50
CA VAL A 22 4.49 8.37 4.87
C VAL A 22 4.07 9.29 6.02
N ALA A 23 2.96 9.99 5.85
CA ALA A 23 2.51 11.00 6.81
C ALA A 23 2.19 10.40 8.18
N LEU A 24 1.47 9.27 8.19
CA LEU A 24 1.13 8.55 9.42
C LEU A 24 2.39 8.02 10.13
N ALA A 25 3.31 7.39 9.39
CA ALA A 25 4.54 6.85 9.96
C ALA A 25 5.44 7.96 10.51
N SER A 26 5.57 9.06 9.79
CA SER A 26 6.36 10.22 10.21
C SER A 26 5.78 10.85 11.49
N ALA A 27 4.49 11.11 11.51
CA ALA A 27 3.82 11.70 12.68
C ALA A 27 3.86 10.79 13.92
N ARG A 28 3.63 9.48 13.74
CA ARG A 28 3.75 8.46 14.79
C ARG A 28 5.18 8.32 15.31
N GLY A 29 6.17 8.57 14.45
CA GLY A 29 7.60 8.65 14.82
C GLY A 29 7.98 9.94 15.56
N GLY A 30 7.03 10.87 15.81
CA GLY A 30 7.18 12.09 16.57
C GLY A 30 7.57 13.33 15.76
N ALA A 31 7.66 13.26 14.44
CA ALA A 31 7.92 14.42 13.59
C ALA A 31 6.64 15.22 13.35
N VAL A 32 6.72 16.56 13.44
CA VAL A 32 5.62 17.45 13.06
C VAL A 32 5.50 17.43 11.54
N THR A 33 4.39 16.90 11.03
CA THR A 33 4.22 16.51 9.64
C THR A 33 3.08 17.27 8.97
N ALA A 34 3.26 17.70 7.72
CA ALA A 34 2.19 18.17 6.84
C ALA A 34 1.93 17.13 5.75
N LEU A 35 0.66 16.82 5.49
CA LEU A 35 0.21 16.08 4.32
C LEU A 35 -0.60 16.99 3.41
N ILE A 36 -0.11 17.23 2.19
CA ILE A 36 -0.72 18.15 1.22
C ILE A 36 -1.29 17.32 0.06
N GLN A 37 -2.59 17.45 -0.17
CA GLN A 37 -3.30 16.75 -1.25
C GLN A 37 -4.13 17.74 -2.09
N ASP A 38 -3.96 17.70 -3.40
CA ASP A 38 -4.66 18.57 -4.35
C ASP A 38 -6.11 18.15 -4.62
N ARG A 39 -6.52 16.98 -4.13
CA ARG A 39 -7.88 16.43 -4.26
C ARG A 39 -8.67 16.54 -2.95
N PRO A 40 -10.01 16.44 -2.99
CA PRO A 40 -10.86 16.44 -1.80
C PRO A 40 -10.73 15.16 -0.95
N VAL A 41 -10.19 14.09 -1.53
CA VAL A 41 -10.07 12.78 -0.90
C VAL A 41 -8.64 12.25 -0.95
N LEU A 42 -8.31 11.35 -0.02
CA LEU A 42 -7.04 10.65 0.07
C LEU A 42 -7.12 9.28 -0.62
N GLY A 43 -5.96 8.61 -0.74
CA GLY A 43 -5.85 7.26 -1.32
C GLY A 43 -5.39 7.24 -2.78
N GLY A 44 -5.47 8.37 -3.50
CA GLY A 44 -5.07 8.45 -4.91
C GLY A 44 -5.88 7.48 -5.78
N ASN A 45 -5.22 6.53 -6.45
CA ASN A 45 -5.94 5.55 -7.28
C ASN A 45 -6.86 4.61 -6.46
N ALA A 46 -6.67 4.47 -5.14
CA ALA A 46 -7.58 3.71 -4.27
C ALA A 46 -8.81 4.52 -3.83
N SER A 47 -8.87 5.82 -4.10
CA SER A 47 -9.99 6.70 -3.73
C SER A 47 -11.26 6.43 -4.55
N SER A 48 -12.38 7.02 -4.12
CA SER A 48 -13.65 6.98 -4.85
C SER A 48 -13.58 7.65 -6.23
N GLU A 49 -12.57 8.49 -6.49
CA GLU A 49 -12.40 9.16 -7.79
C GLU A 49 -11.88 8.21 -8.88
N VAL A 50 -11.13 7.15 -8.50
CA VAL A 50 -10.53 6.18 -9.44
C VAL A 50 -11.02 4.75 -9.20
N ARG A 51 -11.21 4.34 -7.95
CA ARG A 51 -11.76 3.05 -7.52
C ARG A 51 -10.90 1.84 -7.90
N MET A 52 -9.57 2.01 -7.95
CA MET A 52 -8.66 0.89 -8.15
C MET A 52 -8.43 0.15 -6.83
N CYS A 53 -8.41 -1.19 -6.89
CA CYS A 53 -8.10 -2.03 -5.73
C CYS A 53 -6.65 -1.85 -5.27
N ILE A 54 -6.41 -2.02 -3.97
CA ILE A 54 -5.05 -2.06 -3.41
C ILE A 54 -4.48 -3.45 -3.67
N CYS A 55 -3.79 -3.60 -4.79
CA CYS A 55 -3.02 -4.81 -5.12
C CYS A 55 -1.60 -4.71 -4.54
N GLY A 56 -0.98 -5.84 -4.28
CA GLY A 56 0.35 -5.91 -3.70
C GLY A 56 1.09 -7.21 -3.94
N ALA A 57 2.00 -7.54 -3.03
CA ALA A 57 2.92 -8.67 -3.14
C ALA A 57 2.23 -10.04 -3.14
N ASP A 58 1.01 -10.14 -2.62
CA ASP A 58 0.22 -11.38 -2.62
C ASP A 58 -0.32 -11.79 -3.99
N ALA A 59 -0.24 -10.89 -4.98
CA ALA A 59 -0.65 -11.11 -6.37
C ALA A 59 -2.03 -11.80 -6.45
N HIS A 60 -3.05 -11.18 -5.85
CA HIS A 60 -4.42 -11.69 -5.72
C HIS A 60 -4.51 -13.06 -5.03
N GLY A 61 -3.73 -13.25 -3.97
CA GLY A 61 -3.73 -14.48 -3.17
C GLY A 61 -2.97 -15.65 -3.82
N THR A 62 -2.31 -15.44 -4.97
CA THR A 62 -1.47 -16.49 -5.61
C THR A 62 -0.14 -16.68 -4.87
N ARG A 63 0.27 -15.72 -4.03
CA ARG A 63 1.41 -15.80 -3.13
C ARG A 63 0.92 -15.82 -1.67
N PRO A 64 0.76 -16.99 -1.07
CA PRO A 64 0.28 -17.11 0.31
C PRO A 64 1.15 -16.32 1.29
N ASN A 65 0.52 -15.66 2.25
CA ASN A 65 1.17 -14.90 3.32
C ASN A 65 2.04 -13.72 2.85
N ALA A 66 1.93 -13.27 1.59
CA ALA A 66 2.71 -12.15 1.06
C ALA A 66 2.02 -10.79 1.19
N ARG A 67 0.73 -10.73 1.58
CA ARG A 67 -0.01 -9.46 1.74
C ARG A 67 0.71 -8.51 2.70
N GLU A 68 0.75 -7.24 2.34
CA GLU A 68 1.42 -6.18 3.07
C GLU A 68 0.78 -5.96 4.45
N THR A 69 1.61 -5.71 5.47
CA THR A 69 1.22 -5.40 6.85
C THR A 69 1.52 -3.93 7.19
N GLY A 70 1.53 -3.56 8.46
CA GLY A 70 1.70 -2.19 8.90
C GLY A 70 0.47 -1.32 8.64
N ILE A 71 0.69 -0.07 8.24
CA ILE A 71 -0.39 0.91 8.01
C ILE A 71 -1.36 0.47 6.91
N VAL A 72 -0.87 -0.24 5.89
CA VAL A 72 -1.72 -0.80 4.83
C VAL A 72 -2.73 -1.79 5.42
N GLU A 73 -2.29 -2.73 6.25
CA GLU A 73 -3.16 -3.70 6.90
C GLU A 73 -4.11 -3.04 7.90
N GLU A 74 -3.63 -2.05 8.66
CA GLU A 74 -4.47 -1.25 9.56
C GLU A 74 -5.64 -0.61 8.81
N PHE A 75 -5.38 0.02 7.66
CA PHE A 75 -6.42 0.58 6.81
C PHE A 75 -7.39 -0.50 6.29
N LEU A 76 -6.87 -1.61 5.76
CA LEU A 76 -7.68 -2.69 5.19
C LEU A 76 -8.60 -3.32 6.24
N LEU A 77 -8.10 -3.58 7.44
CA LEU A 77 -8.89 -4.14 8.55
C LEU A 77 -9.96 -3.17 9.03
N LYS A 78 -9.61 -1.88 9.18
CA LYS A 78 -10.58 -0.84 9.53
C LYS A 78 -11.68 -0.71 8.48
N ASN A 79 -11.30 -0.78 7.21
CA ASN A 79 -12.24 -0.77 6.09
C ASN A 79 -13.18 -1.99 6.16
N ARG A 80 -12.67 -3.20 6.42
CA ARG A 80 -13.50 -4.41 6.60
C ARG A 80 -14.45 -4.32 7.80
N ARG A 81 -14.03 -3.67 8.88
CA ARG A 81 -14.84 -3.47 10.09
C ARG A 81 -15.94 -2.45 9.91
N CYS A 82 -15.64 -1.31 9.25
CA CYS A 82 -16.51 -0.14 9.23
C CYS A 82 -17.27 0.05 7.90
N ASN A 83 -16.86 -0.61 6.81
CA ASN A 83 -17.38 -0.44 5.46
C ASN A 83 -17.98 -1.75 4.92
N VAL A 84 -19.07 -2.19 5.53
CA VAL A 84 -19.70 -3.49 5.24
C VAL A 84 -20.11 -3.62 3.77
N GLU A 85 -20.63 -2.55 3.16
CA GLU A 85 -21.07 -2.51 1.75
C GLU A 85 -19.90 -2.26 0.78
N GLN A 86 -18.69 -2.15 1.28
CA GLN A 86 -17.47 -1.96 0.51
C GLN A 86 -17.53 -0.77 -0.47
N SER A 87 -18.03 0.36 0.04
CA SER A 87 -18.13 1.61 -0.70
C SER A 87 -16.80 2.35 -0.72
N PHE A 88 -16.34 2.77 -1.90
CA PHE A 88 -15.13 3.59 -2.04
C PHE A 88 -15.26 4.95 -1.35
N SER A 89 -16.44 5.56 -1.33
CA SER A 89 -16.63 6.84 -0.63
C SER A 89 -16.58 6.71 0.89
N ILE A 90 -16.99 5.56 1.46
CA ILE A 90 -16.78 5.26 2.87
C ILE A 90 -15.30 5.00 3.16
N SER A 91 -14.60 4.35 2.24
CA SER A 91 -13.14 4.16 2.32
C SER A 91 -12.39 5.50 2.38
N ASP A 92 -12.82 6.52 1.61
CA ASP A 92 -12.24 7.87 1.68
C ASP A 92 -12.39 8.49 3.08
N THR A 93 -13.52 8.25 3.76
CA THR A 93 -13.71 8.75 5.15
C THR A 93 -12.80 8.05 6.14
N ILE A 94 -12.44 6.79 5.90
CA ILE A 94 -11.49 6.05 6.74
C ILE A 94 -10.08 6.62 6.59
N PHE A 95 -9.62 6.90 5.36
CA PHE A 95 -8.35 7.60 5.15
C PHE A 95 -8.32 8.96 5.83
N TRP A 96 -9.41 9.73 5.70
CA TRP A 96 -9.53 11.03 6.33
C TRP A 96 -9.47 10.92 7.87
N GLU A 97 -10.20 9.98 8.46
CA GLU A 97 -10.21 9.74 9.91
C GLU A 97 -8.81 9.38 10.43
N MET A 98 -8.12 8.45 9.76
CA MET A 98 -6.78 8.02 10.15
C MET A 98 -5.76 9.16 10.13
N THR A 99 -5.90 10.10 9.18
CA THR A 99 -4.95 11.21 9.01
C THR A 99 -5.34 12.44 9.80
N HIS A 100 -6.62 12.80 9.79
CA HIS A 100 -7.11 14.05 10.41
C HIS A 100 -6.99 14.05 11.94
N PHE A 101 -7.17 12.89 12.56
CA PHE A 101 -7.09 12.74 14.01
C PHE A 101 -5.73 12.19 14.48
N GLN A 102 -4.77 12.03 13.57
CA GLN A 102 -3.42 11.65 13.96
C GLN A 102 -2.70 12.84 14.60
N GLU A 103 -2.21 12.67 15.83
CA GLU A 103 -1.34 13.67 16.49
C GLU A 103 -0.09 13.94 15.65
N ASN A 104 0.42 15.16 15.71
CA ASN A 104 1.57 15.66 14.94
C ASN A 104 1.37 15.67 13.41
N LEU A 105 0.14 15.59 12.92
CA LEU A 105 -0.18 15.60 11.49
C LEU A 105 -1.20 16.69 11.15
N ASP A 106 -0.79 17.66 10.32
CA ASP A 106 -1.70 18.63 9.71
C ASP A 106 -2.06 18.18 8.28
N LEU A 107 -3.37 18.05 8.01
CA LEU A 107 -3.91 17.62 6.72
C LEU A 107 -4.42 18.82 5.92
N TYR A 108 -3.92 18.97 4.69
CA TYR A 108 -4.32 19.99 3.70
C TYR A 108 -4.96 19.33 2.49
N LEU A 109 -6.29 19.20 2.48
CA LEU A 109 -7.05 18.75 1.30
C LEU A 109 -7.37 19.92 0.37
N ASN A 110 -7.65 19.61 -0.90
CA ASN A 110 -7.90 20.60 -1.96
C ASN A 110 -6.79 21.65 -2.05
N THR A 111 -5.56 21.24 -1.74
CA THR A 111 -4.43 22.14 -1.64
C THR A 111 -3.36 21.72 -2.63
N ARG A 112 -3.20 22.52 -3.69
CA ARG A 112 -2.25 22.26 -4.75
C ARG A 112 -0.94 22.98 -4.48
N VAL A 113 0.16 22.24 -4.46
CA VAL A 113 1.51 22.81 -4.49
C VAL A 113 1.77 23.39 -5.89
N THR A 114 2.16 24.65 -5.95
CA THR A 114 2.37 25.39 -7.20
C THR A 114 3.84 25.67 -7.48
N GLN A 115 4.64 25.85 -6.42
CA GLN A 115 6.08 26.13 -6.52
C GLN A 115 6.86 25.35 -5.47
N VAL A 116 8.13 25.09 -5.77
CA VAL A 116 9.12 24.49 -4.87
C VAL A 116 10.30 25.45 -4.80
N GLU A 117 10.64 25.89 -3.60
CA GLU A 117 11.73 26.80 -3.32
C GLU A 117 12.95 26.02 -2.88
N THR A 118 14.11 26.36 -3.43
CA THR A 118 15.36 25.66 -3.14
C THR A 118 16.48 26.64 -2.83
N GLU A 119 17.37 26.23 -1.94
CA GLU A 119 18.65 26.89 -1.68
C GLU A 119 19.78 25.87 -1.93
N GLY A 120 20.48 26.03 -3.05
CA GLY A 120 21.45 25.04 -3.51
C GLY A 120 20.78 23.68 -3.82
N ASP A 121 21.21 22.64 -3.14
CA ASP A 121 20.71 21.26 -3.26
C ASP A 121 19.68 20.86 -2.18
N MET A 122 19.07 21.86 -1.52
CA MET A 122 18.09 21.69 -0.48
C MET A 122 16.78 22.39 -0.83
N ILE A 123 15.65 21.72 -0.60
CA ILE A 123 14.32 22.34 -0.65
C ILE A 123 14.12 23.08 0.68
N THR A 124 13.66 24.33 0.64
CA THR A 124 13.37 25.15 1.82
C THR A 124 11.88 25.25 2.10
N ALA A 125 11.06 25.39 1.05
CA ALA A 125 9.62 25.53 1.17
C ALA A 125 8.88 25.03 -0.09
N VAL A 126 7.58 24.85 0.08
CA VAL A 126 6.64 24.74 -1.05
C VAL A 126 5.56 25.83 -0.91
N SER A 127 5.21 26.48 -2.03
CA SER A 127 4.05 27.35 -2.09
C SER A 127 2.84 26.55 -2.54
N ALA A 128 1.69 26.74 -1.87
CA ALA A 128 0.47 25.99 -2.14
C ALA A 128 -0.78 26.87 -2.07
N VAL A 129 -1.79 26.50 -2.84
CA VAL A 129 -3.09 27.18 -2.86
C VAL A 129 -4.18 26.17 -2.50
N GLN A 130 -4.97 26.49 -1.47
CA GLN A 130 -6.18 25.73 -1.11
C GLN A 130 -7.37 26.28 -1.90
N ILE A 131 -7.77 25.53 -2.94
CA ILE A 131 -8.71 26.02 -3.95
C ILE A 131 -10.14 26.26 -3.45
N THR A 132 -10.55 25.64 -2.33
CA THR A 132 -11.91 25.75 -1.78
C THR A 132 -12.13 27.02 -0.96
N ASN A 133 -11.08 27.66 -0.47
CA ASN A 133 -11.16 28.86 0.40
C ASN A 133 -10.17 29.96 -0.01
N GLU A 134 -9.48 29.77 -1.14
CA GLU A 134 -8.53 30.72 -1.76
C GLU A 134 -7.34 31.10 -0.85
N LYS A 135 -7.03 30.28 0.16
CA LYS A 135 -5.87 30.51 1.04
C LYS A 135 -4.58 30.11 0.33
N GLU A 136 -3.60 30.99 0.45
CA GLU A 136 -2.25 30.77 -0.01
C GLU A 136 -1.34 30.42 1.17
N TYR A 137 -0.52 29.38 1.00
CA TYR A 137 0.40 28.88 2.01
C TYR A 137 1.82 28.91 1.50
N GLN A 138 2.75 29.26 2.37
CA GLN A 138 4.17 28.93 2.26
C GLN A 138 4.49 27.92 3.37
N ILE A 139 4.82 26.69 2.97
CA ILE A 139 5.03 25.58 3.88
C ILE A 139 6.51 25.22 3.88
N ASN A 140 7.20 25.63 4.95
CA ASN A 140 8.60 25.37 5.18
C ASN A 140 8.77 23.96 5.77
N GLY A 141 9.86 23.27 5.44
CA GLY A 141 10.15 21.94 5.95
C GLY A 141 11.63 21.63 6.05
N LYS A 142 11.99 20.68 6.91
CA LYS A 142 13.36 20.16 7.00
C LYS A 142 13.58 19.02 5.99
N ILE A 143 12.59 18.11 5.86
CA ILE A 143 12.57 17.01 4.91
C ILE A 143 11.30 17.10 4.06
N PHE A 144 11.42 16.89 2.76
CA PHE A 144 10.31 16.86 1.82
C PHE A 144 10.17 15.47 1.23
N VAL A 145 8.92 15.01 1.08
CA VAL A 145 8.62 13.72 0.47
C VAL A 145 7.73 13.91 -0.75
N ASP A 146 8.23 13.54 -1.93
CA ASP A 146 7.45 13.51 -3.15
C ASP A 146 6.65 12.19 -3.23
N SER A 147 5.35 12.31 -3.00
CA SER A 147 4.35 11.23 -3.17
C SER A 147 3.28 11.61 -4.20
N THR A 148 3.59 12.58 -5.09
CA THR A 148 2.64 13.08 -6.10
C THR A 148 2.32 12.04 -7.17
N GLY A 149 3.10 10.98 -7.25
CA GLY A 149 3.00 9.93 -8.25
C GLY A 149 3.65 10.31 -9.59
N ASP A 150 3.77 11.60 -9.88
CA ASP A 150 4.38 12.14 -11.11
C ASP A 150 5.77 12.76 -10.86
N GLY A 151 6.29 12.70 -9.63
CA GLY A 151 7.60 13.27 -9.29
C GLY A 151 7.62 14.79 -9.43
N PHE A 152 6.51 15.46 -9.11
CA PHE A 152 6.35 16.91 -9.31
C PHE A 152 7.33 17.72 -8.45
N VAL A 153 7.44 17.39 -7.17
CA VAL A 153 8.31 18.12 -6.23
C VAL A 153 9.77 17.95 -6.65
N GLY A 154 10.17 16.70 -6.95
CA GLY A 154 11.53 16.40 -7.40
C GLY A 154 11.89 17.14 -8.70
N ALA A 155 11.03 17.06 -9.71
CA ALA A 155 11.27 17.74 -10.98
C ALA A 155 11.36 19.27 -10.82
N ARG A 156 10.54 19.87 -9.94
CA ARG A 156 10.58 21.32 -9.66
C ARG A 156 11.79 21.74 -8.82
N ALA A 157 12.28 20.84 -7.97
CA ALA A 157 13.50 21.05 -7.18
C ALA A 157 14.80 20.82 -7.98
N GLY A 158 14.72 20.31 -9.22
CA GLY A 158 15.89 19.96 -10.01
C GLY A 158 16.50 18.59 -9.68
N ALA A 159 15.70 17.67 -9.13
CA ALA A 159 16.12 16.29 -8.92
C ALA A 159 16.35 15.58 -10.27
N GLU A 160 17.38 14.74 -10.33
CA GLU A 160 17.58 13.82 -11.45
C GLU A 160 16.41 12.84 -11.51
N TYR A 161 15.88 12.56 -12.69
CA TYR A 161 14.81 11.56 -12.87
C TYR A 161 14.94 10.86 -14.22
N MET A 162 14.39 9.67 -14.29
CA MET A 162 14.21 8.85 -15.48
C MET A 162 12.76 8.96 -15.96
N LYS A 163 12.57 8.88 -17.28
CA LYS A 163 11.26 8.78 -17.93
C LYS A 163 11.44 7.97 -19.21
N GLY A 164 10.42 7.20 -19.60
CA GLY A 164 10.55 6.31 -20.76
C GLY A 164 11.10 4.93 -20.37
N ARG A 165 11.51 4.16 -21.38
CA ARG A 165 12.04 2.82 -21.24
C ARG A 165 13.54 2.83 -21.45
N GLU A 166 14.29 2.37 -20.47
CA GLU A 166 15.74 2.22 -20.55
C GLU A 166 16.09 1.14 -21.57
N ALA A 167 17.21 1.33 -22.27
CA ALA A 167 17.73 0.29 -23.16
C ALA A 167 18.21 -0.93 -22.37
N LYS A 168 18.07 -2.11 -22.94
CA LYS A 168 18.51 -3.38 -22.37
C LYS A 168 19.92 -3.33 -21.79
N THR A 169 20.82 -2.58 -22.40
CA THR A 169 22.21 -2.46 -21.98
C THR A 169 22.45 -1.55 -20.79
N GLU A 170 21.49 -0.68 -20.41
CA GLU A 170 21.68 0.27 -19.32
C GLU A 170 21.70 -0.43 -17.95
N PHE A 171 20.79 -1.39 -17.73
CA PHE A 171 20.72 -2.20 -16.50
C PHE A 171 20.90 -3.71 -16.75
N ASN A 172 21.22 -4.10 -18.00
CA ASN A 172 21.28 -5.50 -18.43
C ASN A 172 19.97 -6.26 -18.22
N GLU A 173 18.85 -5.62 -18.46
CA GLU A 173 17.50 -6.17 -18.29
C GLU A 173 17.12 -7.03 -19.49
N PRO A 174 16.74 -8.32 -19.30
CA PRO A 174 16.48 -9.23 -20.42
C PRO A 174 15.28 -8.84 -21.29
N ASP A 175 14.23 -8.27 -20.70
CA ASP A 175 12.97 -7.97 -21.37
C ASP A 175 12.82 -6.47 -21.74
N ALA A 176 13.81 -5.63 -21.41
CA ALA A 176 13.85 -4.23 -21.82
C ALA A 176 14.09 -4.09 -23.32
N PRO A 177 13.69 -2.97 -23.96
CA PRO A 177 13.91 -2.73 -25.39
C PRO A 177 15.42 -2.64 -25.73
N ASP A 178 15.77 -2.90 -26.97
CA ASP A 178 17.18 -2.81 -27.43
C ASP A 178 17.73 -1.38 -27.38
N THR A 179 16.85 -0.38 -27.54
CA THR A 179 17.20 1.05 -27.54
C THR A 179 16.27 1.81 -26.59
N HIS A 180 16.83 2.81 -25.93
CA HIS A 180 16.05 3.74 -25.11
C HIS A 180 14.97 4.45 -25.94
N ASP A 181 13.79 4.65 -25.33
CA ASP A 181 12.71 5.47 -25.89
C ASP A 181 11.93 6.18 -24.78
N ASP A 182 11.07 7.12 -25.18
CA ASP A 182 10.28 7.94 -24.24
C ASP A 182 8.92 7.30 -23.87
N TYR A 183 8.67 6.04 -24.23
CA TYR A 183 7.41 5.38 -23.97
C TYR A 183 7.25 5.02 -22.48
N VAL A 184 6.04 5.26 -21.96
CA VAL A 184 5.62 4.89 -20.61
C VAL A 184 4.27 4.18 -20.68
N MET A 185 3.89 3.50 -19.61
CA MET A 185 2.56 2.88 -19.49
C MET A 185 1.46 3.94 -19.48
N GLY A 186 0.38 3.68 -20.23
CA GLY A 186 -0.72 4.61 -20.44
C GLY A 186 -1.59 4.89 -19.21
N ILE A 187 -2.59 5.72 -19.45
CA ILE A 187 -3.60 6.16 -18.50
C ILE A 187 -4.90 5.41 -18.77
N THR A 188 -5.66 5.09 -17.72
CA THR A 188 -6.95 4.39 -17.80
C THR A 188 -8.12 5.26 -17.34
N LEU A 189 -9.28 5.11 -18.00
CA LEU A 189 -10.59 5.40 -17.45
C LEU A 189 -11.41 4.11 -17.33
N MET A 190 -12.09 3.96 -16.20
CA MET A 190 -12.98 2.82 -15.94
C MET A 190 -14.44 3.27 -15.85
N PHE A 191 -15.35 2.30 -15.92
CA PHE A 191 -16.75 2.51 -15.66
C PHE A 191 -17.29 1.45 -14.69
N LYS A 192 -18.44 1.72 -14.13
CA LYS A 192 -19.27 0.76 -13.43
C LYS A 192 -20.68 0.78 -14.02
N SER A 193 -21.26 -0.39 -14.16
CA SER A 193 -22.67 -0.55 -14.56
C SER A 193 -23.42 -1.43 -13.56
N PHE A 194 -24.73 -1.44 -13.65
CA PHE A 194 -25.56 -2.36 -12.87
C PHE A 194 -26.72 -2.90 -13.70
N ASN A 195 -27.21 -4.07 -13.31
CA ASN A 195 -28.37 -4.72 -13.93
C ASN A 195 -29.66 -4.16 -13.35
N THR A 196 -30.50 -3.55 -14.20
CA THR A 196 -31.79 -2.98 -13.83
C THR A 196 -32.93 -4.02 -13.72
N GLY A 197 -32.67 -5.29 -14.09
CA GLY A 197 -33.68 -6.34 -14.17
C GLY A 197 -34.64 -6.23 -15.37
N ARG A 198 -34.45 -5.27 -16.26
CA ARG A 198 -35.28 -5.04 -17.47
C ARG A 198 -34.44 -4.44 -18.59
N PRO A 199 -34.79 -4.67 -19.87
CA PRO A 199 -34.10 -4.06 -20.99
C PRO A 199 -34.16 -2.52 -20.94
N VAL A 200 -33.01 -1.89 -21.16
CA VAL A 200 -32.85 -0.43 -21.23
C VAL A 200 -32.10 -0.09 -22.51
N LYS A 201 -32.69 0.73 -23.36
CA LYS A 201 -32.02 1.25 -24.55
C LYS A 201 -30.81 2.11 -24.18
N PHE A 202 -29.76 2.01 -24.98
CA PHE A 202 -28.64 2.94 -24.98
C PHE A 202 -28.57 3.63 -26.35
N GLU A 203 -28.52 4.95 -26.32
CA GLU A 203 -28.29 5.77 -27.50
C GLU A 203 -26.86 6.26 -27.48
N LYS A 204 -26.08 5.84 -28.48
CA LYS A 204 -24.69 6.21 -28.58
C LYS A 204 -24.54 7.73 -28.74
N PRO A 205 -23.77 8.42 -27.90
CA PRO A 205 -23.43 9.82 -28.13
C PRO A 205 -22.69 10.01 -29.45
N PHE A 206 -22.98 11.12 -30.14
CA PHE A 206 -22.39 11.41 -31.45
C PHE A 206 -20.86 11.51 -31.46
N TRP A 207 -20.27 11.80 -30.31
CA TRP A 207 -18.84 11.93 -30.12
C TRP A 207 -18.13 10.63 -29.74
N ALA A 208 -18.87 9.57 -29.41
CA ALA A 208 -18.29 8.28 -29.03
C ALA A 208 -17.74 7.52 -30.25
N ASN A 209 -16.63 6.82 -30.07
CA ASN A 209 -16.02 5.95 -31.08
C ASN A 209 -16.97 4.79 -31.45
N THR A 210 -16.65 4.08 -32.52
CA THR A 210 -17.33 2.85 -32.91
C THR A 210 -16.32 1.71 -32.96
N TYR A 211 -16.66 0.59 -32.33
CA TYR A 211 -15.85 -0.62 -32.31
C TYR A 211 -16.65 -1.82 -32.79
N THR A 212 -15.96 -2.70 -33.53
CA THR A 212 -16.47 -4.01 -33.93
C THR A 212 -15.89 -5.11 -33.04
N GLU A 213 -16.41 -6.34 -33.13
CA GLU A 213 -15.81 -7.51 -32.46
C GLU A 213 -14.35 -7.72 -32.88
N GLU A 214 -14.02 -7.50 -34.15
CA GLU A 214 -12.65 -7.64 -34.65
C GLU A 214 -11.72 -6.58 -34.05
N ASP A 215 -12.18 -5.35 -33.86
CA ASP A 215 -11.39 -4.30 -33.20
C ASP A 215 -11.08 -4.69 -31.74
N LEU A 216 -12.03 -5.33 -31.06
CA LEU A 216 -11.91 -5.68 -29.64
C LEU A 216 -11.46 -7.13 -29.40
N LYS A 217 -11.02 -7.88 -30.41
CA LYS A 217 -10.64 -9.30 -30.30
C LYS A 217 -9.61 -9.61 -29.21
N HIS A 218 -8.72 -8.67 -28.91
CA HIS A 218 -7.71 -8.75 -27.86
C HIS A 218 -8.10 -7.99 -26.59
N ARG A 219 -9.31 -7.45 -26.53
CA ARG A 219 -9.89 -6.70 -25.40
C ARG A 219 -11.07 -7.47 -24.87
N GLY A 220 -10.87 -8.19 -23.78
CA GLY A 220 -11.92 -9.01 -23.23
C GLY A 220 -13.14 -8.18 -22.78
N HIS A 221 -14.31 -8.46 -23.37
CA HIS A 221 -15.55 -7.73 -23.18
C HIS A 221 -16.76 -8.66 -23.25
N CYS A 222 -16.91 -9.55 -22.28
CA CYS A 222 -18.00 -10.52 -22.13
C CYS A 222 -17.97 -11.73 -23.08
N SER A 223 -17.21 -11.74 -24.15
CA SER A 223 -17.21 -12.81 -25.15
C SER A 223 -16.31 -14.01 -24.85
N GLY A 224 -15.73 -14.09 -23.67
CA GLY A 224 -14.93 -15.26 -23.22
C GLY A 224 -13.56 -15.41 -23.87
N ALA A 225 -13.10 -14.44 -24.65
CA ALA A 225 -11.78 -14.48 -25.28
C ALA A 225 -10.62 -14.35 -24.28
N HIS A 226 -10.87 -13.79 -23.11
CA HIS A 226 -9.90 -13.71 -22.00
C HIS A 226 -10.49 -14.26 -20.71
N ILE A 227 -9.81 -15.23 -20.12
CA ILE A 227 -10.16 -15.92 -18.87
C ILE A 227 -10.48 -14.97 -17.71
N TRP A 228 -9.86 -13.81 -17.68
CA TRP A 228 -10.07 -12.78 -16.65
C TRP A 228 -11.44 -12.08 -16.73
N GLN A 229 -11.96 -11.84 -17.90
CA GLN A 229 -13.14 -10.99 -18.09
C GLN A 229 -14.45 -11.77 -18.26
N SER A 230 -14.40 -12.99 -18.74
CA SER A 230 -15.55 -13.89 -18.64
C SER A 230 -15.96 -14.17 -17.19
N LYS A 231 -15.01 -13.98 -16.25
CA LYS A 231 -15.23 -14.10 -14.79
C LYS A 231 -15.88 -12.83 -14.20
N TYR A 232 -15.72 -11.65 -14.80
CA TYR A 232 -16.07 -10.36 -14.18
C TYR A 232 -17.36 -9.70 -14.72
N GLY A 233 -17.90 -10.17 -15.83
CA GLY A 233 -19.16 -9.68 -16.36
C GLY A 233 -19.08 -8.29 -17.00
N ILE A 234 -20.25 -7.66 -17.18
CA ILE A 234 -20.42 -6.35 -17.82
C ILE A 234 -20.35 -5.22 -16.80
N ASP A 235 -20.37 -5.51 -15.52
CA ASP A 235 -20.58 -4.52 -14.48
C ASP A 235 -19.36 -3.61 -14.27
N SER A 236 -18.15 -4.07 -14.61
CA SER A 236 -16.92 -3.27 -14.50
C SER A 236 -15.69 -4.07 -14.94
N GLY A 237 -14.51 -3.46 -14.91
CA GLY A 237 -13.26 -4.19 -15.05
C GLY A 237 -12.45 -3.90 -16.27
N TYR A 238 -12.90 -3.07 -17.13
CA TYR A 238 -12.26 -2.75 -18.40
C TYR A 238 -11.06 -1.81 -18.23
N TRP A 239 -10.13 -2.21 -17.36
CA TRP A 239 -8.87 -1.49 -17.05
C TRP A 239 -8.00 -1.26 -18.31
N TRP A 240 -8.21 -2.02 -19.36
CA TRP A 240 -7.54 -1.91 -20.65
C TRP A 240 -8.11 -0.79 -21.55
N ILE A 241 -9.14 -0.05 -21.11
CA ILE A 241 -9.53 1.24 -21.73
C ILE A 241 -8.45 2.23 -21.33
N GLU A 242 -7.38 2.26 -22.10
CA GLU A 242 -6.18 3.04 -21.81
C GLU A 242 -5.60 3.70 -23.04
N LEU A 243 -4.91 4.82 -22.83
CA LEU A 243 -4.30 5.65 -23.87
C LEU A 243 -3.13 6.43 -23.30
N GLY A 244 -2.30 7.00 -24.17
CA GLY A 244 -1.13 7.80 -23.82
C GLY A 244 0.13 6.99 -23.59
N GLY A 245 1.19 7.66 -23.17
CA GLY A 245 2.50 7.05 -22.95
C GLY A 245 3.28 6.74 -24.23
N GLY A 246 2.81 7.23 -25.37
CA GLY A 246 3.47 7.19 -26.66
C GLY A 246 3.58 8.62 -27.21
N GLU A 247 2.82 8.95 -28.25
CA GLU A 247 2.79 10.30 -28.83
C GLU A 247 2.19 11.35 -27.89
N LEU A 248 1.26 10.95 -27.01
CA LEU A 248 0.66 11.80 -26.00
C LEU A 248 1.35 11.58 -24.67
N ASP A 249 1.86 12.66 -24.10
CA ASP A 249 2.54 12.65 -22.79
C ASP A 249 1.56 12.49 -21.64
N VAL A 250 1.84 11.55 -20.75
CA VAL A 250 0.95 11.24 -19.60
C VAL A 250 0.86 12.36 -18.56
N ILE A 251 1.68 13.41 -18.65
CA ILE A 251 1.62 14.57 -17.76
C ILE A 251 1.05 15.78 -18.52
N GLU A 252 1.67 16.14 -19.64
CA GLU A 252 1.34 17.36 -20.37
C GLU A 252 -0.01 17.24 -21.08
N ASP A 253 -0.31 16.08 -21.67
CA ASP A 253 -1.51 15.84 -22.46
C ASP A 253 -2.61 15.10 -21.68
N THR A 254 -2.53 15.04 -20.33
CA THR A 254 -3.48 14.30 -19.48
C THR A 254 -4.94 14.64 -19.78
N GLU A 255 -5.27 15.92 -20.00
CA GLU A 255 -6.66 16.36 -20.25
C GLU A 255 -7.13 15.91 -21.63
N GLU A 256 -6.28 15.99 -22.67
CA GLU A 256 -6.57 15.48 -24.00
C GLU A 256 -6.76 13.95 -23.96
N ILE A 257 -5.85 13.24 -23.28
CA ILE A 257 -5.95 11.79 -23.09
C ILE A 257 -7.28 11.41 -22.43
N ARG A 258 -7.71 12.15 -21.39
CA ARG A 258 -9.01 11.91 -20.72
C ARG A 258 -10.17 12.06 -21.69
N ASP A 259 -10.17 13.13 -22.50
CA ASP A 259 -11.28 13.40 -23.43
C ASP A 259 -11.34 12.32 -24.53
N GLU A 260 -10.21 11.86 -25.03
CA GLU A 260 -10.14 10.72 -25.96
C GLU A 260 -10.56 9.41 -25.30
N LEU A 261 -10.16 9.18 -24.05
CA LEU A 261 -10.58 7.98 -23.28
C LEU A 261 -12.09 7.94 -23.04
N LEU A 262 -12.76 9.09 -22.86
CA LEU A 262 -14.22 9.15 -22.77
C LEU A 262 -14.86 8.70 -24.08
N LYS A 263 -14.33 9.12 -25.23
CA LYS A 263 -14.81 8.66 -26.56
C LYS A 263 -14.65 7.16 -26.72
N ILE A 264 -13.53 6.61 -26.27
CA ILE A 264 -13.23 5.18 -26.28
C ILE A 264 -14.20 4.43 -25.36
N LEU A 265 -14.34 4.87 -24.11
CA LEU A 265 -15.19 4.23 -23.10
C LEU A 265 -16.64 4.13 -23.54
N TYR A 266 -17.20 5.23 -24.02
CA TYR A 266 -18.57 5.24 -24.53
C TYR A 266 -18.72 4.46 -25.83
N GLY A 267 -17.69 4.36 -26.67
CA GLY A 267 -17.66 3.50 -27.86
C GLY A 267 -17.63 2.03 -27.49
N VAL A 268 -16.85 1.62 -26.50
CA VAL A 268 -16.85 0.26 -25.95
C VAL A 268 -18.20 -0.06 -25.30
N TRP A 269 -18.79 0.86 -24.56
CA TRP A 269 -20.11 0.68 -23.98
C TRP A 269 -21.21 0.54 -25.06
N ASP A 270 -21.14 1.32 -26.14
CA ASP A 270 -22.04 1.17 -27.29
C ASP A 270 -21.91 -0.21 -27.94
N HIS A 271 -20.68 -0.70 -28.12
CA HIS A 271 -20.42 -2.04 -28.62
C HIS A 271 -21.09 -3.11 -27.74
N LEU A 272 -20.94 -3.02 -26.42
CA LEU A 272 -21.59 -3.94 -25.48
C LEU A 272 -23.12 -3.92 -25.55
N LYS A 273 -23.69 -2.73 -25.72
CA LYS A 273 -25.16 -2.52 -25.73
C LYS A 273 -25.81 -2.83 -27.08
N ASN A 274 -25.14 -2.51 -28.18
CA ASN A 274 -25.73 -2.44 -29.51
C ASN A 274 -24.94 -3.27 -30.57
N GLY A 275 -23.70 -3.68 -30.26
CA GLY A 275 -22.79 -4.30 -31.25
C GLY A 275 -22.91 -5.82 -31.39
N GLY A 276 -23.77 -6.47 -30.60
CA GLY A 276 -23.95 -7.93 -30.62
C GLY A 276 -24.67 -8.46 -29.40
N ASP A 277 -24.64 -9.77 -29.21
CA ASP A 277 -25.23 -10.45 -28.04
C ASP A 277 -24.18 -10.58 -26.93
N HIS A 278 -24.04 -9.52 -26.12
CA HIS A 278 -23.14 -9.47 -24.98
C HIS A 278 -23.86 -9.64 -23.64
N GLY A 279 -25.18 -9.87 -23.63
CA GLY A 279 -25.99 -9.96 -22.42
C GLY A 279 -26.12 -8.62 -21.67
N ALA A 280 -25.92 -7.50 -22.37
CA ALA A 280 -25.89 -6.16 -21.78
C ALA A 280 -27.23 -5.42 -21.79
N GLU A 281 -28.32 -6.06 -22.27
CA GLU A 281 -29.61 -5.41 -22.50
C GLU A 281 -30.14 -4.73 -21.24
N ASN A 282 -29.99 -5.39 -20.09
CA ASN A 282 -30.50 -4.93 -18.80
C ASN A 282 -29.54 -3.98 -18.05
N TYR A 283 -28.34 -3.73 -18.59
CA TYR A 283 -27.32 -2.95 -17.89
C TYR A 283 -27.35 -1.47 -18.29
N VAL A 284 -27.06 -0.61 -17.31
CA VAL A 284 -26.88 0.84 -17.47
C VAL A 284 -25.60 1.27 -16.79
N LEU A 285 -24.95 2.32 -17.31
CA LEU A 285 -23.82 2.95 -16.64
C LEU A 285 -24.27 3.58 -15.33
N ASP A 286 -23.57 3.34 -14.25
CA ASP A 286 -23.77 3.87 -12.92
C ASP A 286 -22.70 4.92 -12.57
N TRP A 287 -21.48 4.67 -13.05
CA TRP A 287 -20.34 5.55 -12.79
C TRP A 287 -19.37 5.51 -13.96
N VAL A 288 -18.85 6.66 -14.31
CA VAL A 288 -17.76 6.83 -15.28
C VAL A 288 -16.65 7.61 -14.60
N GLN A 289 -15.44 7.10 -14.67
CA GLN A 289 -14.27 7.76 -14.12
C GLN A 289 -13.94 9.03 -14.91
N PHE A 290 -13.60 10.10 -14.21
CA PHE A 290 -13.17 11.37 -14.82
C PHE A 290 -11.73 11.74 -14.45
N LEU A 291 -11.25 11.33 -13.26
CA LEU A 291 -9.87 11.51 -12.90
C LEU A 291 -9.03 10.40 -13.55
N PRO A 292 -8.12 10.73 -14.49
CA PRO A 292 -7.32 9.71 -15.17
C PRO A 292 -6.41 8.93 -14.21
N ALA A 293 -6.47 7.59 -14.29
CA ALA A 293 -5.61 6.71 -13.48
C ALA A 293 -4.28 6.51 -14.18
N LYS A 294 -3.25 7.18 -13.70
CA LYS A 294 -1.88 7.04 -14.22
C LYS A 294 -1.18 5.82 -13.64
N ARG A 295 -0.40 5.14 -14.49
CA ARG A 295 0.45 4.01 -14.08
C ARG A 295 1.90 4.42 -13.91
N GLU A 296 2.41 5.22 -14.84
CA GLU A 296 3.83 5.60 -14.89
C GLU A 296 3.98 7.06 -15.33
N SER A 297 5.09 7.69 -14.91
CA SER A 297 5.54 8.98 -15.38
C SER A 297 7.03 9.16 -15.03
N ARG A 298 7.43 10.18 -14.25
CA ARG A 298 8.81 10.36 -13.79
C ARG A 298 9.14 9.43 -12.63
N ARG A 299 10.35 8.87 -12.66
CA ARG A 299 10.97 8.07 -11.60
C ARG A 299 12.22 8.80 -11.15
N ILE A 300 12.20 9.35 -9.91
CA ILE A 300 13.30 10.16 -9.39
C ILE A 300 14.50 9.26 -9.10
N THR A 301 15.68 9.65 -9.56
CA THR A 301 16.91 8.86 -9.40
C THR A 301 17.40 8.93 -7.95
N GLY A 302 17.55 7.77 -7.34
CA GLY A 302 18.19 7.56 -6.03
C GLY A 302 19.65 7.12 -6.17
N ASP A 303 20.26 6.73 -5.05
CA ASP A 303 21.61 6.16 -5.06
C ASP A 303 21.63 4.72 -5.61
N TYR A 304 20.48 4.08 -5.75
CA TYR A 304 20.29 2.80 -6.42
C TYR A 304 19.05 2.85 -7.32
N VAL A 305 19.14 2.20 -8.48
CA VAL A 305 18.00 1.98 -9.38
C VAL A 305 17.66 0.50 -9.33
N LEU A 306 16.53 0.16 -8.68
CA LEU A 306 16.02 -1.21 -8.67
C LEU A 306 15.59 -1.59 -10.08
N ASN A 307 15.99 -2.76 -10.56
CA ASN A 307 15.82 -3.15 -11.95
C ASN A 307 15.26 -4.58 -12.07
N GLU A 308 14.88 -4.98 -13.28
CA GLU A 308 14.29 -6.29 -13.57
C GLU A 308 15.11 -7.46 -13.01
N ARG A 309 16.43 -7.40 -13.11
CA ARG A 309 17.30 -8.49 -12.64
C ARG A 309 17.21 -8.71 -11.13
N ASP A 310 17.04 -7.60 -10.39
CA ASP A 310 16.83 -7.70 -8.95
C ASP A 310 15.54 -8.45 -8.61
N LEU A 311 14.49 -8.21 -9.38
CA LEU A 311 13.20 -8.87 -9.21
C LEU A 311 13.28 -10.35 -9.60
N LEU A 312 13.88 -10.66 -10.76
CA LEU A 312 14.03 -12.02 -11.26
C LEU A 312 14.91 -12.90 -10.38
N SER A 313 15.93 -12.32 -9.73
CA SER A 313 16.85 -13.04 -8.85
C SER A 313 16.43 -13.00 -7.38
N SER A 314 15.36 -12.26 -7.03
CA SER A 314 15.01 -11.95 -5.63
C SER A 314 16.21 -11.44 -4.85
N SER A 315 16.92 -10.43 -5.42
CA SER A 315 18.15 -9.87 -4.86
C SER A 315 17.99 -9.49 -3.40
N LYS A 316 19.03 -9.73 -2.61
CA LYS A 316 19.07 -9.40 -1.18
C LYS A 316 19.89 -8.13 -0.96
N PHE A 317 19.34 -7.22 -0.17
CA PHE A 317 19.94 -5.94 0.14
C PHE A 317 20.11 -5.78 1.66
N GLN A 318 21.30 -5.40 2.08
CA GLN A 318 21.54 -5.09 3.50
C GLN A 318 20.66 -3.93 3.99
N ASP A 319 20.35 -2.99 3.10
CA ASP A 319 19.51 -1.84 3.34
C ASP A 319 18.05 -2.05 2.87
N ALA A 320 17.55 -3.28 2.84
CA ALA A 320 16.16 -3.57 2.54
C ALA A 320 15.21 -2.93 3.56
N VAL A 321 14.15 -2.24 3.10
CA VAL A 321 13.15 -1.59 3.98
C VAL A 321 11.72 -1.86 3.55
N ALA A 322 11.51 -2.44 2.37
CA ALA A 322 10.22 -2.79 1.81
C ALA A 322 10.35 -4.01 0.92
N TYR A 323 9.23 -4.50 0.41
CA TYR A 323 9.19 -5.64 -0.51
C TYR A 323 8.04 -5.49 -1.51
N GLY A 324 8.16 -6.22 -2.63
CA GLY A 324 7.10 -6.41 -3.59
C GLY A 324 7.02 -7.88 -4.00
N GLY A 325 6.07 -8.23 -4.88
CA GLY A 325 5.87 -9.62 -5.31
C GLY A 325 4.89 -9.75 -6.48
N TRP A 326 4.32 -8.65 -6.95
CA TRP A 326 3.50 -8.63 -8.16
C TRP A 326 4.35 -9.00 -9.39
N PRO A 327 3.83 -9.71 -10.41
CA PRO A 327 4.53 -9.86 -11.67
C PRO A 327 4.81 -8.48 -12.29
N MET A 328 5.83 -8.36 -13.11
CA MET A 328 6.03 -7.13 -13.89
C MET A 328 4.90 -7.04 -14.93
N ASP A 329 3.95 -6.16 -14.67
CA ASP A 329 2.73 -5.95 -15.44
C ASP A 329 2.97 -4.81 -16.45
N MET A 330 3.34 -5.20 -17.67
CA MET A 330 3.76 -4.31 -18.74
C MET A 330 2.60 -4.04 -19.69
N HIS A 331 2.01 -2.85 -19.61
CA HIS A 331 0.91 -2.44 -20.45
C HIS A 331 1.34 -2.11 -21.88
N ALA A 332 0.47 -2.45 -22.83
CA ALA A 332 0.72 -2.19 -24.25
C ALA A 332 0.91 -0.70 -24.52
N ILE A 333 2.01 -0.34 -25.20
CA ILE A 333 2.26 1.03 -25.66
C ILE A 333 1.09 1.51 -26.51
N ARG A 334 0.65 2.76 -26.30
CA ARG A 334 -0.47 3.42 -26.97
C ARG A 334 -1.85 2.87 -26.63
N GLY A 335 -1.95 1.83 -25.77
CA GLY A 335 -3.23 1.27 -25.30
C GLY A 335 -4.22 0.98 -26.42
N MET A 336 -5.36 1.66 -26.45
CA MET A 336 -6.44 1.46 -27.43
C MET A 336 -6.10 1.93 -28.88
N LYS A 337 -4.96 2.58 -29.09
CA LYS A 337 -4.44 2.83 -30.46
C LYS A 337 -3.61 1.66 -31.00
N ASN A 338 -3.37 0.62 -30.17
CA ASN A 338 -2.65 -0.59 -30.54
C ASN A 338 -3.53 -1.83 -30.24
N LEU A 339 -4.59 -2.02 -31.00
CA LEU A 339 -5.58 -3.07 -30.82
C LEU A 339 -5.09 -4.46 -31.23
N GLU A 340 -4.03 -4.56 -32.01
CA GLU A 340 -3.43 -5.83 -32.46
C GLU A 340 -2.62 -6.53 -31.34
N SER A 341 -2.17 -5.78 -30.34
CA SER A 341 -1.45 -6.32 -29.20
C SER A 341 -2.40 -6.67 -28.05
N LEU A 342 -2.01 -7.65 -27.21
CA LEU A 342 -2.65 -7.87 -25.92
C LEU A 342 -2.53 -6.59 -25.05
N PRO A 343 -3.48 -6.31 -24.15
CA PRO A 343 -3.47 -5.08 -23.35
C PRO A 343 -2.35 -5.03 -22.33
N THR A 344 -1.84 -6.19 -21.92
CA THR A 344 -0.72 -6.32 -21.01
C THR A 344 0.07 -7.59 -21.26
N ASP A 345 1.33 -7.58 -20.89
CA ASP A 345 2.22 -8.72 -20.77
C ASP A 345 2.67 -8.87 -19.32
N TYR A 346 2.53 -10.07 -18.75
CA TYR A 346 2.90 -10.38 -17.37
C TYR A 346 4.20 -11.16 -17.34
N ILE A 347 5.29 -10.50 -16.96
CA ILE A 347 6.57 -11.17 -16.76
C ILE A 347 6.62 -11.71 -15.32
N HIS A 348 6.80 -13.00 -15.18
CA HIS A 348 6.76 -13.69 -13.89
C HIS A 348 7.92 -13.29 -12.99
N VAL A 349 7.62 -12.90 -11.77
CA VAL A 349 8.59 -12.69 -10.70
C VAL A 349 8.58 -13.93 -9.80
N PRO A 350 9.72 -14.63 -9.60
CA PRO A 350 9.73 -15.97 -8.95
C PRO A 350 9.27 -15.97 -7.50
N ASP A 351 9.64 -14.96 -6.73
CA ASP A 351 9.32 -14.82 -5.30
C ASP A 351 9.09 -13.35 -4.95
N ILE A 352 8.78 -13.06 -3.69
CA ILE A 352 8.84 -11.69 -3.18
C ILE A 352 10.29 -11.20 -3.26
N PHE A 353 10.44 -9.92 -3.59
CA PHE A 353 11.75 -9.26 -3.71
C PHE A 353 11.86 -8.09 -2.75
N GLN A 354 13.07 -7.80 -2.31
CA GLN A 354 13.38 -6.68 -1.43
C GLN A 354 13.51 -5.37 -2.21
N ILE A 355 13.16 -4.25 -1.58
CA ILE A 355 13.39 -2.90 -2.09
C ILE A 355 14.34 -2.18 -1.12
N PRO A 356 15.54 -1.76 -1.59
CA PRO A 356 16.54 -1.14 -0.73
C PRO A 356 16.20 0.33 -0.43
N TYR A 357 16.64 0.83 0.73
CA TYR A 357 16.44 2.20 1.19
C TYR A 357 16.97 3.24 0.19
N ARG A 358 18.07 2.94 -0.51
CA ARG A 358 18.68 3.79 -1.54
C ARG A 358 17.78 4.09 -2.74
N CYS A 359 16.63 3.45 -2.88
CA CYS A 359 15.61 3.76 -3.88
C CYS A 359 14.63 4.86 -3.44
N TYR A 360 14.68 5.31 -2.18
CA TYR A 360 13.65 6.15 -1.56
C TYR A 360 14.10 7.58 -1.23
N TYR A 361 15.31 7.98 -1.59
CA TYR A 361 15.79 9.37 -1.46
C TYR A 361 16.51 9.82 -2.72
N SER A 362 16.44 11.13 -3.01
CA SER A 362 17.05 11.71 -4.21
C SER A 362 18.57 11.70 -4.12
N LYS A 363 19.20 11.36 -5.25
CA LYS A 363 20.66 11.34 -5.40
C LYS A 363 21.29 12.72 -5.27
N ASN A 364 20.61 13.77 -5.74
CA ASN A 364 21.18 15.12 -5.84
C ASN A 364 20.43 16.20 -5.04
N ILE A 365 19.19 15.97 -4.59
CA ILE A 365 18.47 16.89 -3.68
C ILE A 365 18.47 16.26 -2.28
N ARG A 366 19.31 16.78 -1.40
CA ARG A 366 19.73 16.09 -0.16
C ARG A 366 18.63 15.84 0.85
N ASN A 367 17.61 16.70 0.91
CA ASN A 367 16.49 16.56 1.84
C ASN A 367 15.18 16.12 1.16
N LEU A 368 15.28 15.58 -0.07
CA LEU A 368 14.15 15.03 -0.80
C LEU A 368 14.13 13.50 -0.68
N MET A 369 12.99 12.98 -0.24
CA MET A 369 12.65 11.55 -0.30
C MET A 369 11.52 11.32 -1.29
N MET A 370 11.32 10.08 -1.71
CA MET A 370 10.27 9.68 -2.65
C MET A 370 9.47 8.51 -2.09
N ALA A 371 8.17 8.48 -2.38
CA ALA A 371 7.33 7.32 -2.09
C ALA A 371 6.28 7.11 -3.17
N GLY A 372 5.86 5.86 -3.36
CA GLY A 372 4.90 5.51 -4.39
C GLY A 372 5.55 5.27 -5.76
N ARG A 373 4.90 5.73 -6.84
CA ARG A 373 5.31 5.44 -8.21
C ARG A 373 6.60 6.14 -8.67
N CYS A 374 7.00 7.20 -8.01
CA CYS A 374 8.15 8.02 -8.39
C CYS A 374 9.48 7.62 -7.75
N ILE A 375 9.56 6.45 -7.11
CA ILE A 375 10.81 5.93 -6.54
C ILE A 375 11.83 5.54 -7.61
N SER A 376 13.08 5.30 -7.20
CA SER A 376 14.20 5.02 -8.10
C SER A 376 14.19 3.57 -8.59
N VAL A 377 13.56 3.35 -9.74
CA VAL A 377 13.42 2.02 -10.37
C VAL A 377 13.49 2.14 -11.89
N SER A 378 13.91 1.09 -12.61
CA SER A 378 13.81 1.01 -14.07
C SER A 378 12.34 0.89 -14.52
N HIS A 379 12.07 1.12 -15.81
CA HIS A 379 10.74 0.91 -16.39
C HIS A 379 10.24 -0.51 -16.16
N MET A 380 11.09 -1.53 -16.35
CA MET A 380 10.73 -2.93 -16.17
C MET A 380 10.36 -3.23 -14.71
N ALA A 381 11.21 -2.88 -13.75
CA ALA A 381 10.93 -3.07 -12.33
C ALA A 381 9.72 -2.26 -11.85
N HIS A 382 9.47 -1.09 -12.47
CA HIS A 382 8.29 -0.27 -12.20
C HIS A 382 6.99 -1.04 -12.45
N GLY A 383 6.94 -1.92 -13.44
CA GLY A 383 5.79 -2.79 -13.71
C GLY A 383 5.29 -3.56 -12.47
N SER A 384 6.18 -3.89 -11.55
CA SER A 384 5.84 -4.57 -10.28
C SER A 384 5.75 -3.60 -9.09
N THR A 385 6.69 -2.68 -8.95
CA THR A 385 6.82 -1.83 -7.75
C THR A 385 5.75 -0.75 -7.64
N ARG A 386 5.04 -0.43 -8.74
CA ARG A 386 3.93 0.55 -8.77
C ARG A 386 2.65 0.09 -8.08
N MET A 387 2.56 -1.18 -7.67
CA MET A 387 1.38 -1.69 -6.98
C MET A 387 1.16 -0.97 -5.65
N MET A 388 -0.10 -0.64 -5.34
CA MET A 388 -0.40 0.25 -4.23
C MET A 388 -0.03 -0.32 -2.87
N GLY A 389 -0.16 -1.63 -2.64
CA GLY A 389 0.31 -2.28 -1.41
C GLY A 389 1.81 -2.11 -1.24
N THR A 390 2.59 -2.43 -2.27
CA THR A 390 4.06 -2.24 -2.31
C THR A 390 4.44 -0.77 -2.10
N CYS A 391 3.72 0.17 -2.77
CA CYS A 391 3.91 1.61 -2.56
C CYS A 391 3.59 2.04 -1.11
N GLY A 392 2.59 1.40 -0.48
CA GLY A 392 2.20 1.70 0.90
C GLY A 392 3.25 1.30 1.93
N VAL A 393 3.81 0.09 1.84
CA VAL A 393 4.90 -0.32 2.76
C VAL A 393 6.18 0.48 2.53
N GLY A 394 6.51 0.80 1.26
CA GLY A 394 7.59 1.74 0.95
C GLY A 394 7.33 3.13 1.55
N GLY A 395 6.07 3.60 1.51
CA GLY A 395 5.67 4.86 2.14
C GLY A 395 5.85 4.84 3.66
N GLN A 396 5.47 3.75 4.33
CA GLN A 396 5.72 3.60 5.77
C GLN A 396 7.22 3.61 6.09
N ALA A 397 8.05 2.95 5.27
CA ALA A 397 9.49 2.95 5.43
C ALA A 397 10.08 4.37 5.30
N VAL A 398 9.64 5.14 4.30
CA VAL A 398 10.05 6.53 4.09
C VAL A 398 9.65 7.43 5.27
N GLY A 399 8.41 7.33 5.75
CA GLY A 399 7.93 8.12 6.87
C GLY A 399 8.68 7.82 8.17
N THR A 400 8.93 6.53 8.45
CA THR A 400 9.74 6.10 9.61
C THR A 400 11.17 6.61 9.50
N ALA A 401 11.78 6.53 8.30
CA ALA A 401 13.14 7.05 8.06
C ALA A 401 13.21 8.58 8.20
N ALA A 402 12.21 9.30 7.71
CA ALA A 402 12.14 10.76 7.87
C ALA A 402 12.06 11.17 9.33
N ALA A 403 11.20 10.53 10.14
CA ALA A 403 11.12 10.77 11.57
C ALA A 403 12.44 10.44 12.29
N LEU A 404 13.09 9.35 11.90
CA LEU A 404 14.40 8.96 12.44
C LEU A 404 15.47 10.01 12.11
N ALA A 405 15.48 10.52 10.86
CA ALA A 405 16.41 11.55 10.42
C ALA A 405 16.21 12.87 11.21
N ILE A 406 14.96 13.27 11.45
CA ILE A 406 14.62 14.43 12.29
C ILE A 406 15.13 14.23 13.72
N ARG A 407 14.87 13.08 14.33
CA ARG A 407 15.34 12.74 15.69
C ARG A 407 16.86 12.74 15.81
N LYS A 408 17.55 12.24 14.79
CA LYS A 408 19.02 12.19 14.73
C LYS A 408 19.67 13.49 14.21
N GLN A 409 18.87 14.46 13.75
CA GLN A 409 19.33 15.72 13.15
C GLN A 409 20.31 15.49 11.97
N CYS A 410 19.98 14.54 11.10
CA CYS A 410 20.76 14.17 9.93
C CYS A 410 19.91 14.20 8.65
N LEU A 411 20.56 14.06 7.50
CA LEU A 411 19.88 14.00 6.20
C LEU A 411 19.34 12.57 5.90
N PRO A 412 18.34 12.44 5.01
CA PRO A 412 17.81 11.14 4.62
C PRO A 412 18.88 10.10 4.25
N LYS A 413 19.87 10.49 3.44
CA LYS A 413 20.97 9.58 3.04
C LYS A 413 21.75 9.01 4.22
N ASP A 414 21.92 9.77 5.28
CA ASP A 414 22.73 9.39 6.46
C ASP A 414 22.06 8.26 7.27
N ILE A 415 20.76 8.04 7.12
CA ILE A 415 20.03 6.92 7.72
C ILE A 415 20.59 5.57 7.26
N GLY A 416 21.19 5.51 6.06
CA GLY A 416 21.92 4.33 5.61
C GLY A 416 23.02 3.86 6.57
N ASN A 417 23.60 4.77 7.39
CA ASN A 417 24.61 4.46 8.39
C ASN A 417 24.03 3.82 9.67
N CYS A 418 22.72 3.86 9.87
CA CYS A 418 22.00 3.25 10.98
C CYS A 418 20.77 2.45 10.47
N ILE A 419 20.95 1.76 9.36
CA ILE A 419 19.86 1.05 8.67
C ILE A 419 19.20 -0.01 9.56
N GLU A 420 19.95 -0.68 10.40
CA GLU A 420 19.43 -1.67 11.35
C GLU A 420 18.41 -1.05 12.32
N GLU A 421 18.66 0.18 12.81
CA GLU A 421 17.70 0.89 13.67
C GLU A 421 16.40 1.17 12.91
N LEU A 422 16.48 1.59 11.64
CA LEU A 422 15.30 1.76 10.79
C LEU A 422 14.56 0.45 10.60
N GLN A 423 15.27 -0.63 10.27
CA GLN A 423 14.66 -1.95 10.07
C GLN A 423 13.96 -2.46 11.33
N GLN A 424 14.60 -2.36 12.50
CA GLN A 424 14.00 -2.77 13.77
C GLN A 424 12.78 -1.92 14.13
N GLN A 425 12.80 -0.61 13.86
CA GLN A 425 11.62 0.24 14.05
C GLN A 425 10.48 -0.15 13.11
N LEU A 426 10.77 -0.45 11.84
CA LEU A 426 9.77 -0.93 10.88
C LEU A 426 9.14 -2.25 11.33
N LEU A 427 9.95 -3.22 11.79
CA LEU A 427 9.45 -4.47 12.35
C LEU A 427 8.62 -4.22 13.64
N ARG A 428 8.98 -3.24 14.47
CA ARG A 428 8.20 -2.85 15.65
C ARG A 428 6.83 -2.27 15.27
N ASP A 429 6.72 -1.62 14.10
CA ASP A 429 5.50 -1.01 13.57
C ASP A 429 4.75 -1.91 12.56
N ASP A 430 4.90 -3.23 12.71
CA ASP A 430 4.23 -4.28 11.94
C ASP A 430 4.59 -4.34 10.45
N CYS A 431 5.66 -3.67 10.00
CA CYS A 431 6.19 -3.91 8.67
C CYS A 431 6.89 -5.26 8.61
N TYR A 432 6.90 -5.85 7.42
CA TYR A 432 7.68 -7.03 7.12
C TYR A 432 8.82 -6.67 6.16
N ILE A 433 10.00 -7.17 6.44
CA ILE A 433 11.16 -7.08 5.57
C ILE A 433 11.67 -8.52 5.40
N PRO A 434 11.61 -9.08 4.18
CA PRO A 434 12.07 -10.45 3.95
C PRO A 434 13.49 -10.68 4.48
N ASP A 435 13.71 -11.80 5.18
CA ASP A 435 14.97 -12.21 5.79
C ASP A 435 15.49 -11.32 6.95
N VAL A 436 14.72 -10.34 7.41
CA VAL A 436 15.06 -9.52 8.57
C VAL A 436 14.17 -9.90 9.75
N LYS A 437 14.80 -10.27 10.87
CA LYS A 437 14.12 -10.68 12.11
C LYS A 437 14.18 -9.58 13.17
N ASN A 438 13.25 -9.65 14.11
CA ASN A 438 13.35 -8.86 15.33
C ASN A 438 14.63 -9.21 16.09
N SER A 439 15.46 -8.21 16.31
CA SER A 439 16.69 -8.26 17.10
C SER A 439 16.79 -7.07 18.07
N ASP A 440 15.63 -6.46 18.37
CA ASP A 440 15.54 -5.32 19.28
C ASP A 440 15.98 -5.74 20.69
N ALA A 441 17.09 -5.17 21.16
CA ALA A 441 17.69 -5.49 22.46
C ALA A 441 16.82 -5.01 23.64
N GLU A 442 15.88 -4.07 23.41
CA GLU A 442 14.94 -3.60 24.43
C GLU A 442 13.77 -4.57 24.62
N ASP A 443 13.51 -5.45 23.64
CA ASP A 443 12.48 -6.49 23.75
C ASP A 443 12.91 -7.58 24.74
N LYS A 444 12.21 -7.69 25.86
CA LYS A 444 12.46 -8.67 26.91
C LYS A 444 11.78 -10.02 26.67
N ALA A 445 10.85 -10.12 25.72
CA ALA A 445 10.14 -11.38 25.48
C ALA A 445 11.07 -12.52 25.03
N PRO A 446 12.07 -12.33 24.15
CA PRO A 446 12.98 -13.41 23.74
C PRO A 446 13.89 -13.95 24.84
N VAL A 447 14.06 -13.22 25.96
CA VAL A 447 14.90 -13.68 27.09
C VAL A 447 14.11 -14.39 28.20
N CYS A 448 12.83 -14.67 27.98
CA CYS A 448 12.05 -15.51 28.89
C CYS A 448 12.69 -16.91 28.99
N THR A 449 12.63 -17.52 30.19
CA THR A 449 13.26 -18.81 30.48
C THR A 449 12.40 -19.98 30.08
N ASN A 450 11.08 -19.77 29.99
CA ASN A 450 10.13 -20.80 29.61
C ASN A 450 8.88 -20.18 28.96
N ILE A 451 8.31 -20.91 27.99
CA ILE A 451 7.02 -20.55 27.37
C ILE A 451 6.13 -21.78 27.39
N THR A 452 4.97 -21.66 28.00
CA THR A 452 3.97 -22.72 28.09
C THR A 452 2.63 -22.27 27.53
N ALA A 453 1.81 -23.22 27.12
CA ALA A 453 0.45 -22.93 26.67
C ALA A 453 -0.51 -24.05 27.12
N THR A 454 -1.80 -23.74 27.19
CA THR A 454 -2.84 -24.72 27.52
C THR A 454 -2.96 -25.83 26.48
N SER A 455 -2.71 -25.50 25.22
CA SER A 455 -2.63 -26.44 24.10
C SER A 455 -1.92 -25.83 22.91
N TRP A 456 -1.49 -26.63 21.95
CA TRP A 456 -0.97 -26.19 20.65
C TRP A 456 -1.12 -27.27 19.59
N ILE A 457 -0.98 -26.87 18.33
CA ILE A 457 -0.93 -27.75 17.16
C ILE A 457 0.53 -28.01 16.82
N GLU A 458 0.88 -29.21 16.38
CA GLU A 458 2.22 -29.59 15.90
C GLU A 458 2.69 -28.62 14.79
N GLY A 459 3.93 -28.13 14.90
CA GLY A 459 4.50 -27.11 14.03
C GLY A 459 4.05 -25.68 14.34
N LYS A 460 3.31 -25.46 15.43
CA LYS A 460 2.80 -24.15 15.89
C LYS A 460 2.93 -24.04 17.42
N GLU A 461 4.10 -24.34 17.88
CA GLU A 461 4.44 -24.40 19.30
C GLU A 461 4.54 -23.02 19.93
N PRO A 462 4.34 -22.90 21.27
CA PRO A 462 4.32 -21.61 21.95
C PRO A 462 5.58 -20.75 21.78
N TRP A 463 6.75 -21.36 21.66
CA TRP A 463 8.03 -20.66 21.57
C TRP A 463 8.18 -19.82 20.27
N HIS A 464 7.39 -20.08 19.24
CA HIS A 464 7.38 -19.29 18.02
C HIS A 464 7.00 -17.82 18.22
N VAL A 465 6.26 -17.49 19.29
CA VAL A 465 5.84 -16.09 19.52
C VAL A 465 6.99 -15.13 19.86
N VAL A 466 8.21 -15.65 20.02
CA VAL A 466 9.42 -14.86 20.30
C VAL A 466 10.57 -15.17 19.32
N ASP A 467 10.29 -15.86 18.20
CA ASP A 467 11.34 -16.25 17.23
C ASP A 467 11.75 -15.11 16.27
N GLY A 468 11.10 -13.95 16.40
CA GLY A 468 11.41 -12.72 15.69
C GLY A 468 10.79 -12.59 14.30
N VAL A 469 9.92 -13.54 13.91
CA VAL A 469 9.17 -13.51 12.64
C VAL A 469 7.68 -13.46 12.92
N HIS A 470 6.98 -12.47 12.38
CA HIS A 470 5.58 -12.24 12.72
C HIS A 470 4.59 -12.61 11.59
N ARG A 471 4.96 -13.55 10.73
CA ARG A 471 4.08 -14.17 9.70
C ARG A 471 4.57 -15.57 9.38
N SER A 472 3.73 -16.35 8.71
CA SER A 472 4.17 -17.61 8.12
C SER A 472 5.05 -17.34 6.89
N GLU A 473 6.16 -18.05 6.78
CA GLU A 473 7.09 -18.02 5.67
C GLU A 473 7.25 -19.43 5.10
N LYS A 474 6.88 -19.63 3.83
CA LYS A 474 6.94 -20.95 3.18
C LYS A 474 6.29 -22.04 4.05
N ASP A 475 7.06 -23.03 4.50
CA ASP A 475 6.59 -24.14 5.31
C ASP A 475 6.64 -23.87 6.82
N ASN A 476 7.18 -22.71 7.25
CA ASN A 476 7.32 -22.34 8.66
C ASN A 476 6.14 -21.46 9.11
N SER A 477 5.47 -21.86 10.18
CA SER A 477 4.30 -21.15 10.68
C SER A 477 4.62 -19.89 11.48
N HIS A 478 5.73 -19.87 12.21
CA HIS A 478 6.16 -18.77 13.08
C HIS A 478 5.05 -18.23 13.98
N CYS A 479 4.26 -19.11 14.59
CA CYS A 479 3.15 -18.72 15.47
C CYS A 479 2.86 -19.79 16.52
N TRP A 480 2.25 -19.36 17.60
CA TRP A 480 1.46 -20.25 18.42
C TRP A 480 0.03 -20.35 17.89
N GLN A 481 -0.47 -21.57 17.72
CA GLN A 481 -1.88 -21.82 17.47
C GLN A 481 -2.40 -22.84 18.47
N SER A 482 -3.42 -22.44 19.22
CA SER A 482 -4.07 -23.32 20.19
C SER A 482 -4.83 -24.48 19.55
N GLY A 483 -5.21 -25.47 20.32
CA GLY A 483 -6.31 -26.36 20.02
C GLY A 483 -7.65 -25.60 20.05
N ARG A 484 -8.74 -26.34 20.24
CA ARG A 484 -10.08 -25.76 20.27
C ARG A 484 -10.21 -24.69 21.35
N LEU A 485 -10.79 -23.53 21.01
CA LEU A 485 -10.85 -22.36 21.87
C LEU A 485 -11.62 -22.61 23.19
N GLY A 486 -12.83 -23.23 23.11
CA GLY A 486 -13.61 -23.55 24.29
C GLY A 486 -13.87 -22.33 25.18
N GLU A 487 -13.55 -22.46 26.49
CA GLU A 487 -13.67 -21.36 27.48
C GLU A 487 -12.46 -20.39 27.44
N GLY A 488 -11.51 -20.62 26.54
CA GLY A 488 -10.31 -19.80 26.35
C GLY A 488 -9.03 -20.63 26.35
N GLN A 489 -8.02 -20.12 25.65
CA GLN A 489 -6.70 -20.72 25.53
C GLN A 489 -5.63 -19.72 25.92
N SER A 490 -4.67 -20.17 26.71
CA SER A 490 -3.65 -19.29 27.28
C SER A 490 -2.25 -19.68 26.83
N ILE A 491 -1.40 -18.66 26.64
CA ILE A 491 0.04 -18.76 26.54
C ILE A 491 0.68 -17.96 27.67
N ILE A 492 1.76 -18.48 28.25
CA ILE A 492 2.47 -17.87 29.39
C ILE A 492 3.95 -17.78 29.05
N LEU A 493 4.48 -16.55 29.11
CA LEU A 493 5.90 -16.25 29.07
C LEU A 493 6.40 -16.12 30.51
N ASP A 494 7.38 -16.92 30.90
CA ASP A 494 7.99 -16.92 32.23
C ASP A 494 9.44 -16.43 32.14
N PHE A 495 9.75 -15.32 32.78
CA PHE A 495 11.10 -14.72 32.79
C PHE A 495 12.03 -15.36 33.83
N GLY A 496 11.50 -16.17 34.76
CA GLY A 496 12.26 -16.80 35.86
C GLY A 496 12.80 -15.79 36.88
N LYS A 497 12.55 -14.51 36.70
CA LYS A 497 12.90 -13.40 37.57
C LYS A 497 11.98 -12.20 37.31
N ALA A 498 11.84 -11.33 38.27
CA ALA A 498 11.10 -10.10 38.09
C ALA A 498 11.73 -9.20 37.02
N VAL A 499 10.91 -8.68 36.11
CA VAL A 499 11.23 -7.70 35.08
C VAL A 499 10.25 -6.53 35.17
N GLU A 500 10.70 -5.34 34.78
CA GLU A 500 9.84 -4.16 34.71
C GLU A 500 9.44 -3.92 33.26
N LEU A 501 8.13 -3.77 33.01
CA LEU A 501 7.56 -3.59 31.69
C LEU A 501 6.76 -2.29 31.61
N SER A 502 6.89 -1.59 30.47
CA SER A 502 6.16 -0.36 30.17
C SER A 502 5.19 -0.49 28.99
N GLU A 503 5.41 -1.48 28.13
CA GLU A 503 4.59 -1.75 26.93
C GLU A 503 4.58 -3.24 26.61
N LEU A 504 3.47 -3.72 26.07
CA LEU A 504 3.36 -5.04 25.43
C LEU A 504 2.86 -4.86 24.00
N ILE A 505 3.44 -5.59 23.04
CA ILE A 505 2.96 -5.63 21.67
C ILE A 505 2.58 -7.07 21.33
N LEU A 506 1.38 -7.24 20.78
CA LEU A 506 0.84 -8.52 20.33
C LEU A 506 0.52 -8.47 18.84
N ARG A 507 0.84 -9.54 18.10
CA ARG A 507 0.46 -9.68 16.68
C ARG A 507 -0.36 -10.94 16.47
N PHE A 508 -1.54 -10.75 15.91
CA PHE A 508 -2.51 -11.80 15.66
C PHE A 508 -2.55 -12.19 14.19
N ASP A 509 -3.24 -13.27 13.87
CA ASP A 509 -3.46 -13.71 12.49
C ASP A 509 -4.61 -12.93 11.85
N THR A 510 -4.37 -12.43 10.64
CA THR A 510 -5.37 -11.80 9.77
C THR A 510 -5.50 -12.52 8.44
N ASN A 511 -5.04 -13.76 8.37
CA ASN A 511 -5.03 -14.60 7.17
C ASN A 511 -4.39 -13.88 5.96
N LEU A 512 -3.08 -13.64 6.06
CA LEU A 512 -2.31 -12.94 5.02
C LEU A 512 -2.28 -13.68 3.66
N GLY A 513 -2.83 -14.89 3.59
CA GLY A 513 -3.03 -15.65 2.36
C GLY A 513 -4.31 -15.32 1.60
N LYS A 514 -5.15 -14.42 2.12
CA LYS A 514 -6.41 -14.01 1.50
C LYS A 514 -6.48 -12.50 1.34
N GLU A 515 -7.08 -12.04 0.25
CA GLU A 515 -7.33 -10.62 0.05
C GLU A 515 -8.47 -10.10 0.92
N ILE A 516 -8.34 -8.86 1.35
CA ILE A 516 -9.35 -8.07 2.05
C ILE A 516 -9.46 -6.66 1.45
N SER A 517 -9.03 -6.49 0.20
CA SER A 517 -9.04 -5.21 -0.51
C SER A 517 -10.44 -4.85 -1.02
N LEU A 518 -10.68 -3.57 -1.22
CA LEU A 518 -11.85 -3.07 -1.93
C LEU A 518 -11.69 -3.34 -3.43
N PHE A 519 -12.76 -3.81 -4.09
CA PHE A 519 -12.77 -4.00 -5.54
C PHE A 519 -13.98 -3.34 -6.18
N LEU A 520 -13.76 -2.75 -7.35
CA LEU A 520 -14.83 -2.26 -8.20
C LEU A 520 -15.68 -3.43 -8.74
N PHE A 521 -15.03 -4.58 -8.99
CA PHE A 521 -15.63 -5.78 -9.58
C PHE A 521 -16.17 -6.72 -8.50
N LYS A 522 -17.47 -6.92 -8.48
CA LYS A 522 -18.13 -7.79 -7.50
C LYS A 522 -17.61 -9.24 -7.53
N ALA A 523 -17.20 -9.73 -8.70
CA ALA A 523 -16.69 -11.08 -8.84
C ALA A 523 -15.41 -11.34 -8.03
N HIS A 524 -14.53 -10.35 -7.87
CA HIS A 524 -13.36 -10.47 -6.99
C HIS A 524 -13.70 -10.53 -5.50
N LEU A 525 -14.85 -9.99 -5.11
CA LEU A 525 -15.27 -10.00 -3.72
C LEU A 525 -15.73 -11.39 -3.24
N VAL A 526 -16.13 -12.27 -4.17
CA VAL A 526 -16.61 -13.63 -3.86
C VAL A 526 -15.50 -14.50 -3.27
N ASP A 527 -14.26 -14.31 -3.71
CA ASP A 527 -13.11 -15.09 -3.27
C ASP A 527 -12.40 -14.48 -2.03
N GLN A 528 -12.85 -13.31 -1.59
CA GLN A 528 -12.29 -12.58 -0.45
C GLN A 528 -12.99 -12.92 0.87
N ILE A 529 -12.35 -12.56 1.98
CA ILE A 529 -12.99 -12.57 3.28
C ILE A 529 -14.01 -11.42 3.33
N PRO A 530 -15.31 -11.68 3.55
CA PRO A 530 -16.35 -10.65 3.43
C PRO A 530 -16.34 -9.62 4.59
N GLY A 531 -15.68 -9.91 5.71
CA GLY A 531 -15.61 -9.04 6.89
C GLY A 531 -14.21 -9.03 7.50
N VAL A 532 -14.15 -8.84 8.78
CA VAL A 532 -12.92 -9.02 9.56
C VAL A 532 -12.50 -10.50 9.47
N PRO A 533 -11.20 -10.80 9.22
CA PRO A 533 -10.75 -12.18 9.09
C PRO A 533 -11.15 -13.07 10.28
N PRO A 534 -11.69 -14.27 10.04
CA PRO A 534 -12.21 -15.13 11.11
C PRO A 534 -11.14 -15.59 12.10
N GLU A 535 -9.88 -15.66 11.69
CA GLU A 535 -8.74 -16.07 12.51
C GLU A 535 -8.29 -14.96 13.48
N LEU A 536 -8.70 -13.72 13.25
CA LEU A 536 -8.30 -12.60 14.08
C LEU A 536 -8.88 -12.72 15.49
N VAL A 537 -8.00 -12.61 16.48
CA VAL A 537 -8.40 -12.61 17.91
C VAL A 537 -9.21 -11.35 18.19
N LYS A 538 -10.45 -11.56 18.66
CA LYS A 538 -11.42 -10.52 18.98
C LYS A 538 -11.34 -10.11 20.44
N ASP A 539 -11.43 -11.09 21.35
CA ASP A 539 -11.42 -10.84 22.79
C ASP A 539 -10.28 -11.63 23.45
N PHE A 540 -9.50 -10.93 24.25
CA PHE A 540 -8.41 -11.55 25.01
C PHE A 540 -8.13 -10.78 26.30
N THR A 541 -7.41 -11.42 27.20
CA THR A 541 -6.99 -10.82 28.48
C THR A 541 -5.49 -11.03 28.68
N VAL A 542 -4.78 -9.98 29.07
CA VAL A 542 -3.40 -10.05 29.51
C VAL A 542 -3.35 -9.95 31.03
N LYS A 543 -2.68 -10.91 31.68
CA LYS A 543 -2.36 -10.89 33.10
C LYS A 543 -0.85 -10.82 33.30
N PHE A 544 -0.44 -9.95 34.21
CA PHE A 544 0.92 -9.86 34.69
C PHE A 544 0.95 -10.49 36.09
N LEU A 545 1.88 -11.40 36.32
CA LEU A 545 2.02 -12.10 37.58
C LEU A 545 3.41 -11.83 38.20
N LEU A 546 3.47 -11.79 39.50
CA LEU A 546 4.70 -11.77 40.31
C LEU A 546 4.53 -12.79 41.44
N ASP A 547 5.48 -13.71 41.56
CA ASP A 547 5.41 -14.81 42.53
C ASP A 547 4.04 -15.56 42.49
N HIS A 548 3.57 -15.85 41.27
CA HIS A 548 2.27 -16.47 40.97
C HIS A 548 1.02 -15.66 41.40
N GLN A 549 1.19 -14.40 41.84
CA GLN A 549 0.07 -13.52 42.16
C GLN A 549 -0.19 -12.56 41.01
N VAL A 550 -1.44 -12.39 40.60
CA VAL A 550 -1.83 -11.44 39.58
C VAL A 550 -1.66 -10.02 40.11
N VAL A 551 -0.71 -9.27 39.55
CA VAL A 551 -0.44 -7.86 39.89
C VAL A 551 -1.21 -6.89 38.99
N ARG A 552 -1.53 -7.31 37.76
CA ARG A 552 -2.30 -6.49 36.83
C ARG A 552 -3.08 -7.37 35.85
N THR A 553 -4.26 -6.89 35.45
CA THR A 553 -5.10 -7.53 34.41
C THR A 553 -5.55 -6.47 33.42
N ILE A 554 -5.42 -6.74 32.13
CA ILE A 554 -5.87 -5.86 31.03
C ILE A 554 -6.76 -6.69 30.12
N PRO A 555 -8.10 -6.52 30.15
CA PRO A 555 -8.99 -7.08 29.14
C PRO A 555 -8.96 -6.23 27.88
N VAL A 556 -8.97 -6.86 26.72
CA VAL A 556 -9.15 -6.24 25.42
C VAL A 556 -10.34 -6.89 24.74
N LEU A 557 -11.33 -6.10 24.40
CA LEU A 557 -12.59 -6.54 23.80
C LEU A 557 -12.78 -5.90 22.43
N GLU A 558 -13.45 -6.62 21.53
CA GLU A 558 -13.78 -6.14 20.19
C GLU A 558 -12.54 -5.67 19.37
N ASN A 559 -11.38 -6.30 19.61
CA ASN A 559 -10.20 -6.03 18.80
C ASN A 559 -10.46 -6.41 17.33
N TYR A 560 -10.08 -5.54 16.40
CA TYR A 560 -10.10 -5.81 14.96
C TYR A 560 -8.78 -5.47 14.27
N MET A 561 -7.72 -5.27 15.05
CA MET A 561 -6.39 -4.95 14.57
C MET A 561 -5.46 -6.16 14.66
N ARG A 562 -4.59 -6.30 13.66
CA ARG A 562 -3.53 -7.30 13.65
C ARG A 562 -2.53 -7.08 14.78
N MET A 563 -2.03 -5.86 14.89
CA MET A 563 -1.09 -5.44 15.92
C MET A 563 -1.80 -4.66 17.01
N VAL A 564 -1.65 -5.09 18.26
CA VAL A 564 -2.17 -4.40 19.44
C VAL A 564 -0.99 -3.95 20.30
N LYS A 565 -0.83 -2.64 20.44
CA LYS A 565 0.11 -2.02 21.39
C LYS A 565 -0.64 -1.71 22.68
N LEU A 566 -0.14 -2.21 23.80
CA LEU A 566 -0.68 -1.99 25.15
C LEU A 566 0.32 -1.19 25.98
N PRO A 567 0.25 0.14 25.95
CA PRO A 567 1.06 0.97 26.86
C PRO A 567 0.55 0.74 28.29
N LEU A 568 1.46 0.46 29.21
CA LEU A 568 1.10 0.14 30.58
C LEU A 568 0.89 1.38 31.46
N GLY A 569 1.23 2.59 30.94
CA GLY A 569 1.10 3.87 31.67
C GLY A 569 2.05 4.02 32.84
N GLN A 570 2.15 2.98 33.69
CA GLN A 570 3.15 2.83 34.75
C GLN A 570 3.89 1.52 34.55
N GLN A 571 5.15 1.48 34.94
CA GLN A 571 5.92 0.23 34.92
C GLN A 571 5.24 -0.85 35.74
N VAL A 572 5.18 -2.05 35.20
CA VAL A 572 4.63 -3.24 35.85
C VAL A 572 5.77 -4.19 36.12
N CYS A 573 6.05 -4.45 37.40
CA CYS A 573 7.00 -5.46 37.82
C CYS A 573 6.30 -6.84 37.83
N CYS A 574 6.80 -7.78 37.03
CA CYS A 574 6.23 -9.13 36.92
C CYS A 574 7.32 -10.13 36.56
N ASP A 575 7.09 -11.41 36.87
CA ASP A 575 7.93 -12.54 36.45
C ASP A 575 7.25 -13.38 35.35
N GLN A 576 5.94 -13.19 35.12
CA GLN A 576 5.20 -13.88 34.08
C GLN A 576 4.21 -12.95 33.38
N ILE A 577 4.01 -13.19 32.05
CA ILE A 577 2.93 -12.62 31.24
C ILE A 577 2.05 -13.78 30.79
N GLN A 578 0.76 -13.72 31.09
CA GLN A 578 -0.23 -14.67 30.57
C GLN A 578 -1.16 -13.93 29.60
N VAL A 579 -1.26 -14.43 28.36
CA VAL A 579 -2.24 -13.97 27.36
C VAL A 579 -3.28 -15.07 27.20
N THR A 580 -4.55 -14.75 27.45
CA THR A 580 -5.68 -15.67 27.31
C THR A 580 -6.59 -15.19 26.18
N VAL A 581 -6.68 -15.94 25.09
CA VAL A 581 -7.61 -15.70 24.00
C VAL A 581 -8.95 -16.34 24.35
N THR A 582 -10.04 -15.56 24.28
CA THR A 582 -11.39 -16.01 24.65
C THR A 582 -12.37 -15.99 23.47
N ASP A 583 -12.13 -15.15 22.44
CA ASP A 583 -12.99 -15.08 21.26
C ASP A 583 -12.20 -14.68 20.01
N THR A 584 -12.71 -15.07 18.85
CA THR A 584 -12.22 -14.70 17.51
C THR A 584 -13.39 -14.25 16.63
N TYR A 585 -13.14 -13.80 15.41
CA TYR A 585 -14.22 -13.45 14.46
C TYR A 585 -14.85 -14.68 13.78
N GLY A 586 -14.46 -15.91 14.13
CA GLY A 586 -15.09 -17.12 13.61
C GLY A 586 -14.23 -18.39 13.65
N ALA A 587 -12.93 -18.28 13.91
CA ALA A 587 -12.07 -19.45 14.09
C ALA A 587 -12.30 -20.10 15.46
N ASP A 588 -12.22 -21.43 15.53
CA ASP A 588 -12.34 -22.20 16.78
C ASP A 588 -10.96 -22.44 17.45
N PHE A 589 -10.03 -21.50 17.28
CA PHE A 589 -8.68 -21.52 17.86
C PHE A 589 -8.14 -20.09 18.03
N GLY A 590 -7.23 -19.91 19.01
CA GLY A 590 -6.42 -18.70 19.15
C GLY A 590 -5.10 -18.84 18.38
N LYS A 591 -4.66 -17.77 17.70
CA LYS A 591 -3.37 -17.75 16.98
C LYS A 591 -2.65 -16.43 17.21
N ILE A 592 -1.39 -16.53 17.68
CA ILE A 592 -0.52 -15.38 17.95
C ILE A 592 0.81 -15.59 17.21
N TYR A 593 1.20 -14.60 16.41
CA TYR A 593 2.48 -14.61 15.70
C TYR A 593 3.63 -14.08 16.56
N GLU A 594 3.39 -13.03 17.34
CA GLU A 594 4.47 -12.42 18.11
C GLU A 594 3.95 -11.77 19.40
N ILE A 595 4.77 -11.87 20.43
CA ILE A 595 4.63 -11.14 21.70
C ILE A 595 5.96 -10.43 21.94
N ARG A 596 5.94 -9.10 22.09
CA ARG A 596 7.09 -8.28 22.52
C ARG A 596 6.79 -7.60 23.83
N ALA A 597 7.79 -7.44 24.68
CA ALA A 597 7.68 -6.87 26.03
C ALA A 597 8.79 -5.86 26.30
N TYR A 598 8.45 -4.61 26.55
CA TYR A 598 9.37 -3.48 26.69
C TYR A 598 9.36 -2.87 28.10
#